data_fe49aaf11e133ccc42451f2840d17ba7
#
_entry.id   fe49aaf11e133ccc42451f2840d17ba7
#
_cell.length_a   1.000
_cell.length_b   1.000
_cell.length_c   1.000
_cell.angle_alpha   90.00
_cell.angle_beta   90.00
_cell.angle_gamma   90.00
#
_symmetry.space_group_name_H-M   'P 1'
#
loop_
_entity.id
_entity.type
_entity.pdbx_description
1 polymer ?
#
loop_
_entity_poly.entity_id
_entity_poly.type
_entity_poly.pdbx_seq_one_letter_code
_entity_poly.pdbx_strand_id
1 'polypeptide(L)'
;MKAYLFSSGQLKGKSIYLLIFIFIAFGHPIFAYEHPGGMHPKAQIEFARQQIKQKKEPYVKAFQQLIILADSALLKEHHALDDFSVPGYYKIPEKHIQNSKSLASDSFNAYACALAWQLSKEDKYARRALYFIHAWSTVNKQYSDSDGPLVMSYTGTAMIMAAELLYHYKGWKDSDKQIFSRWMNNVYRKATNEIRYKKNNWADWGRFGSSLVAYYLNDTVEMEENVKLFKSDLFDKVAEDGHMPAETRRGANGIWYTYFSLAPMTATAWVAYNATGENLFNLQKEGRSVKNAIDYLLYYNQHPNEWKWFENPVQGSPASKFSDLNLKTNYSFWPANLIEAMNCIYRDNRYDSYVAPYRPLCYEKHHFAWVFPTLMPVSLDSYKTKNIRHKDKQ
;
A
#
# COMPACT_ATOMS: atom_id res chain seq x y z
N MET A 1 64.96 -20.97 -69.48
CA MET A 1 64.06 -22.11 -69.88
C MET A 1 62.61 -21.70 -69.44
N LYS A 2 61.76 -21.57 -70.48
CA LYS A 2 60.32 -21.39 -70.56
C LYS A 2 59.64 -20.38 -69.56
N ALA A 3 59.28 -19.25 -70.12
CA ALA A 3 58.19 -18.37 -69.73
C ALA A 3 56.84 -19.05 -69.87
N TYR A 4 55.91 -18.76 -68.97
CA TYR A 4 54.49 -18.85 -69.24
C TYR A 4 53.78 -17.58 -68.73
N LEU A 5 53.29 -16.85 -69.71
CA LEU A 5 52.28 -15.79 -69.55
C LEU A 5 50.94 -16.39 -69.19
N PHE A 6 50.23 -15.82 -68.24
CA PHE A 6 48.79 -16.00 -68.09
C PHE A 6 48.09 -14.66 -67.82
N SER A 7 47.31 -14.41 -68.73
CA SER A 7 46.09 -13.68 -69.00
C SER A 7 45.38 -12.97 -67.84
N SER A 8 45.07 -11.71 -68.07
CA SER A 8 44.21 -10.83 -67.35
C SER A 8 42.76 -11.38 -67.30
N GLY A 9 42.30 -11.70 -66.10
CA GLY A 9 40.89 -11.98 -65.84
C GLY A 9 40.21 -10.78 -65.14
N GLN A 10 39.24 -10.20 -65.79
CA GLN A 10 38.37 -9.16 -65.24
C GLN A 10 37.59 -9.67 -64.05
N LEU A 11 37.79 -9.06 -62.88
CA LEU A 11 36.92 -9.24 -61.72
C LEU A 11 35.71 -8.29 -61.87
N LYS A 12 34.55 -8.90 -62.19
CA LYS A 12 33.25 -8.24 -62.11
C LYS A 12 32.93 -7.90 -60.69
N GLY A 13 32.70 -6.58 -60.40
CA GLY A 13 32.27 -6.09 -59.13
C GLY A 13 30.94 -6.71 -58.67
N LYS A 14 30.96 -7.42 -57.56
CA LYS A 14 29.76 -7.75 -56.78
C LYS A 14 29.56 -6.66 -55.76
N SER A 15 28.57 -5.80 -55.97
CA SER A 15 28.08 -4.85 -54.97
C SER A 15 27.50 -5.64 -53.79
N ILE A 16 28.20 -5.65 -52.67
CA ILE A 16 27.67 -6.15 -51.40
C ILE A 16 26.80 -5.04 -50.82
N TYR A 17 25.49 -5.18 -50.95
CA TYR A 17 24.56 -4.34 -50.21
C TYR A 17 24.59 -4.77 -48.73
N LEU A 18 25.26 -3.97 -47.87
CA LEU A 18 25.23 -4.09 -46.44
C LEU A 18 23.86 -3.58 -45.98
N LEU A 19 22.91 -4.49 -45.74
CA LEU A 19 21.64 -4.19 -45.09
C LEU A 19 21.91 -3.89 -43.61
N ILE A 20 22.03 -2.61 -43.30
CA ILE A 20 22.03 -2.14 -41.87
C ILE A 20 20.60 -2.25 -41.38
N PHE A 21 20.29 -3.30 -40.64
CA PHE A 21 19.08 -3.38 -39.81
C PHE A 21 19.24 -2.39 -38.68
N ILE A 22 18.66 -1.20 -38.79
CA ILE A 22 18.46 -0.28 -37.68
C ILE A 22 17.34 -0.90 -36.83
N PHE A 23 17.68 -1.60 -35.75
CA PHE A 23 16.76 -1.90 -34.70
C PHE A 23 16.37 -0.55 -34.03
N ILE A 24 15.29 0.04 -34.49
CA ILE A 24 14.60 1.08 -33.72
C ILE A 24 13.95 0.36 -32.57
N ALA A 25 14.67 0.26 -31.44
CA ALA A 25 14.08 -0.07 -30.18
C ALA A 25 13.05 1.04 -29.89
N PHE A 26 11.78 0.76 -30.14
CA PHE A 26 10.70 1.55 -29.58
C PHE A 26 10.75 1.39 -28.06
N GLY A 27 11.68 2.12 -27.44
CA GLY A 27 11.64 2.34 -26.02
C GLY A 27 10.33 3.06 -25.71
N HIS A 28 9.36 2.36 -25.15
CA HIS A 28 8.21 3.03 -24.58
C HIS A 28 8.78 4.05 -23.61
N PRO A 29 8.38 5.33 -23.66
CA PRO A 29 8.84 6.28 -22.68
C PRO A 29 8.43 5.74 -21.31
N ILE A 30 9.42 5.39 -20.50
CA ILE A 30 9.20 5.00 -19.11
C ILE A 30 8.79 6.30 -18.44
N PHE A 31 7.49 6.56 -18.34
CA PHE A 31 6.98 7.66 -17.57
C PHE A 31 7.21 7.33 -16.09
N ALA A 32 8.18 8.02 -15.49
CA ALA A 32 8.34 7.96 -14.04
C ALA A 32 7.07 8.47 -13.37
N TYR A 33 6.66 7.84 -12.27
CA TYR A 33 5.54 8.31 -11.47
C TYR A 33 5.87 9.67 -10.84
N GLU A 34 4.84 10.46 -10.56
CA GLU A 34 5.02 11.72 -9.84
C GLU A 34 5.22 11.42 -8.33
N HIS A 35 6.35 11.87 -7.78
CA HIS A 35 6.64 11.73 -6.35
C HIS A 35 6.46 13.09 -5.61
N PRO A 36 5.97 13.09 -4.34
CA PRO A 36 5.33 11.96 -3.69
C PRO A 36 4.01 11.60 -4.34
N GLY A 37 3.68 10.30 -4.27
CA GLY A 37 2.50 9.77 -4.90
C GLY A 37 2.04 8.46 -4.25
N GLY A 38 1.64 7.49 -5.07
CA GLY A 38 1.14 6.22 -4.57
C GLY A 38 -0.02 6.40 -3.61
N MET A 39 0.22 6.20 -2.31
CA MET A 39 -0.82 6.40 -1.30
C MET A 39 -1.17 7.87 -1.08
N HIS A 40 -0.21 8.79 -1.25
CA HIS A 40 -0.38 10.22 -0.98
C HIS A 40 0.09 11.08 -2.15
N PRO A 41 -0.74 11.24 -3.20
CA PRO A 41 -0.40 12.10 -4.31
C PRO A 41 -0.30 13.57 -3.87
N LYS A 42 0.56 14.31 -4.52
CA LYS A 42 0.85 15.73 -4.23
C LYS A 42 -0.41 16.59 -4.09
N ALA A 43 -1.39 16.36 -4.95
CA ALA A 43 -2.65 17.11 -4.91
C ALA A 43 -3.46 16.86 -3.62
N GLN A 44 -3.43 15.63 -3.07
CA GLN A 44 -4.05 15.30 -1.78
C GLN A 44 -3.34 16.03 -0.63
N ILE A 45 -2.00 16.02 -0.64
CA ILE A 45 -1.20 16.74 0.37
C ILE A 45 -1.48 18.25 0.33
N GLU A 46 -1.54 18.83 -0.86
CA GLU A 46 -1.87 20.25 -1.04
C GLU A 46 -3.28 20.58 -0.56
N PHE A 47 -4.25 19.69 -0.85
CA PHE A 47 -5.61 19.83 -0.35
C PHE A 47 -5.64 19.84 1.18
N ALA A 48 -5.03 18.86 1.84
CA ALA A 48 -4.96 18.78 3.31
C ALA A 48 -4.34 20.05 3.91
N ARG A 49 -3.23 20.54 3.35
CA ARG A 49 -2.61 21.81 3.77
C ARG A 49 -3.57 23.00 3.66
N GLN A 50 -4.34 23.08 2.58
CA GLN A 50 -5.31 24.16 2.39
C GLN A 50 -6.41 24.12 3.44
N GLN A 51 -6.97 22.92 3.74
CA GLN A 51 -7.99 22.76 4.76
C GLN A 51 -7.47 23.17 6.15
N ILE A 52 -6.25 22.76 6.51
CA ILE A 52 -5.59 23.14 7.77
C ILE A 52 -5.38 24.65 7.83
N LYS A 53 -4.83 25.25 6.76
CA LYS A 53 -4.61 26.71 6.67
C LYS A 53 -5.92 27.52 6.80
N GLN A 54 -7.00 26.99 6.23
CA GLN A 54 -8.34 27.59 6.31
C GLN A 54 -9.07 27.30 7.63
N LYS A 55 -8.41 26.61 8.58
CA LYS A 55 -8.95 26.23 9.88
C LYS A 55 -10.25 25.43 9.80
N LYS A 56 -10.39 24.59 8.79
CA LYS A 56 -11.58 23.76 8.62
C LYS A 56 -11.52 22.49 9.45
N GLU A 57 -12.61 22.20 10.14
CA GLU A 57 -12.81 20.91 10.79
C GLU A 57 -13.34 19.88 9.79
N PRO A 58 -13.00 18.60 9.96
CA PRO A 58 -12.21 18.00 11.04
C PRO A 58 -10.68 18.00 10.82
N TYR A 59 -10.19 18.67 9.78
CA TYR A 59 -8.77 18.65 9.36
C TYR A 59 -7.83 19.23 10.42
N VAL A 60 -8.26 20.30 11.12
CA VAL A 60 -7.43 20.92 12.15
C VAL A 60 -7.20 19.96 13.31
N LYS A 61 -8.26 19.34 13.81
CA LYS A 61 -8.14 18.33 14.89
C LYS A 61 -7.32 17.10 14.45
N ALA A 62 -7.55 16.63 13.20
CA ALA A 62 -6.78 15.51 12.65
C ALA A 62 -5.28 15.86 12.53
N PHE A 63 -4.96 17.07 12.13
CA PHE A 63 -3.57 17.54 12.07
C PHE A 63 -2.95 17.66 13.47
N GLN A 64 -3.67 18.21 14.45
CA GLN A 64 -3.20 18.28 15.83
C GLN A 64 -2.90 16.89 16.38
N GLN A 65 -3.75 15.90 16.11
CA GLN A 65 -3.52 14.52 16.50
C GLN A 65 -2.26 13.95 15.83
N LEU A 66 -2.05 14.19 14.54
CA LEU A 66 -0.83 13.80 13.84
C LEU A 66 0.42 14.42 14.48
N ILE A 67 0.39 15.70 14.84
CA ILE A 67 1.53 16.39 15.48
C ILE A 67 1.84 15.76 16.84
N ILE A 68 0.84 15.45 17.66
CA ILE A 68 1.04 14.77 18.95
C ILE A 68 1.75 13.41 18.75
N LEU A 69 1.33 12.63 17.75
CA LEU A 69 1.94 11.36 17.42
C LEU A 69 3.39 11.52 16.92
N ALA A 70 3.63 12.49 16.05
CA ALA A 70 4.95 12.79 15.53
C ALA A 70 5.90 13.32 16.62
N ASP A 71 5.45 14.18 17.51
CA ASP A 71 6.23 14.66 18.67
C ASP A 71 6.57 13.51 19.63
N SER A 72 5.63 12.60 19.88
CA SER A 72 5.91 11.37 20.64
C SER A 72 6.99 10.52 19.98
N ALA A 73 6.98 10.42 18.66
CA ALA A 73 7.98 9.65 17.90
C ALA A 73 9.39 10.25 17.98
N LEU A 74 9.55 11.56 18.22
CA LEU A 74 10.86 12.20 18.38
C LEU A 74 11.69 11.59 19.53
N LEU A 75 11.03 11.03 20.51
CA LEU A 75 11.64 10.50 21.75
C LEU A 75 11.85 8.99 21.72
N LYS A 76 11.38 8.27 20.68
CA LYS A 76 11.40 6.79 20.65
C LYS A 76 12.64 6.27 19.96
N GLU A 77 13.27 5.25 20.52
CA GLU A 77 14.33 4.49 19.86
C GLU A 77 13.75 3.50 18.83
N HIS A 78 14.57 3.11 17.85
CA HIS A 78 14.19 2.10 16.86
C HIS A 78 14.31 0.67 17.41
N HIS A 79 13.57 -0.24 16.80
CA HIS A 79 13.52 -1.66 17.16
C HIS A 79 13.93 -2.55 15.97
N ALA A 80 14.77 -2.04 15.07
CA ALA A 80 15.19 -2.79 13.89
C ALA A 80 15.90 -4.09 14.28
N LEU A 81 15.50 -5.19 13.65
CA LEU A 81 16.00 -6.55 13.87
C LEU A 81 16.76 -7.01 12.62
N ASP A 82 17.89 -7.70 12.81
CA ASP A 82 18.64 -8.30 11.70
C ASP A 82 17.79 -9.33 10.95
N ASP A 83 17.15 -10.23 11.69
CA ASP A 83 16.13 -11.16 11.19
C ASP A 83 14.77 -10.82 11.79
N PHE A 84 13.82 -10.44 10.92
CA PHE A 84 12.43 -10.23 11.30
C PHE A 84 11.69 -11.58 11.36
N SER A 85 11.95 -12.35 12.41
CA SER A 85 11.39 -13.68 12.63
C SER A 85 10.02 -13.61 13.31
N VAL A 86 8.94 -13.92 12.58
CA VAL A 86 7.57 -13.90 13.13
C VAL A 86 6.93 -15.28 13.01
N PRO A 87 6.86 -16.05 14.12
CA PRO A 87 6.22 -17.35 14.14
C PRO A 87 4.70 -17.24 13.98
N GLY A 88 4.04 -18.36 13.64
CA GLY A 88 2.59 -18.40 13.52
C GLY A 88 1.88 -17.94 14.80
N TYR A 89 0.93 -17.02 14.65
CA TYR A 89 0.19 -16.44 15.79
C TYR A 89 -0.42 -17.49 16.73
N TYR A 90 -1.04 -18.53 16.18
CA TYR A 90 -1.69 -19.58 16.97
C TYR A 90 -0.71 -20.59 17.59
N LYS A 91 0.58 -20.56 17.22
CA LYS A 91 1.60 -21.46 17.74
C LYS A 91 2.39 -20.81 18.89
N ILE A 92 2.85 -19.58 18.69
CA ILE A 92 3.67 -18.84 19.64
C ILE A 92 3.21 -17.37 19.67
N PRO A 93 2.01 -17.07 20.25
CA PRO A 93 1.40 -15.75 20.16
C PRO A 93 2.24 -14.65 20.79
N GLU A 94 2.92 -14.92 21.89
CA GLU A 94 3.75 -13.91 22.59
C GLU A 94 4.91 -13.44 21.71
N LYS A 95 5.67 -14.38 21.13
CA LYS A 95 6.79 -14.06 20.23
C LYS A 95 6.29 -13.37 18.95
N HIS A 96 5.17 -13.85 18.41
CA HIS A 96 4.52 -13.20 17.26
C HIS A 96 4.22 -11.74 17.56
N ILE A 97 3.52 -11.45 18.66
CA ILE A 97 3.14 -10.08 19.07
C ILE A 97 4.38 -9.22 19.31
N GLN A 98 5.36 -9.73 20.04
CA GLN A 98 6.58 -9.00 20.38
C GLN A 98 7.35 -8.59 19.12
N ASN A 99 7.60 -9.54 18.21
CA ASN A 99 8.38 -9.29 17.01
C ASN A 99 7.61 -8.41 16.00
N SER A 100 6.30 -8.64 15.84
CA SER A 100 5.46 -7.78 15.00
C SER A 100 5.48 -6.32 15.43
N LYS A 101 5.52 -6.04 16.75
CA LYS A 101 5.56 -4.67 17.27
C LYS A 101 6.82 -3.90 16.88
N SER A 102 7.94 -4.57 16.66
CA SER A 102 9.21 -3.91 16.31
C SER A 102 9.05 -3.11 15.00
N LEU A 103 8.68 -3.76 13.92
CA LEU A 103 8.47 -3.09 12.63
C LEU A 103 7.22 -2.20 12.63
N ALA A 104 6.13 -2.66 13.25
CA ALA A 104 4.88 -1.90 13.30
C ALA A 104 5.08 -0.53 13.98
N SER A 105 5.75 -0.50 15.14
CA SER A 105 6.04 0.75 15.87
C SER A 105 6.92 1.69 15.05
N ASP A 106 8.00 1.19 14.50
CA ASP A 106 8.98 2.00 13.79
C ASP A 106 8.42 2.52 12.45
N SER A 107 7.68 1.67 11.73
CA SER A 107 7.01 2.06 10.49
C SER A 107 5.96 3.13 10.72
N PHE A 108 5.13 2.97 11.76
CA PHE A 108 4.13 3.98 12.13
C PHE A 108 4.78 5.31 12.51
N ASN A 109 5.83 5.28 13.34
CA ASN A 109 6.55 6.47 13.76
C ASN A 109 7.21 7.19 12.57
N ALA A 110 7.83 6.43 11.65
CA ALA A 110 8.38 6.97 10.42
C ALA A 110 7.31 7.66 9.57
N TYR A 111 6.16 7.00 9.40
CA TYR A 111 5.07 7.53 8.59
C TYR A 111 4.42 8.77 9.21
N ALA A 112 4.11 8.75 10.50
CA ALA A 112 3.56 9.91 11.20
C ALA A 112 4.50 11.13 11.09
N CYS A 113 5.80 10.91 11.29
CA CYS A 113 6.81 11.96 11.13
C CYS A 113 6.91 12.46 9.68
N ALA A 114 6.96 11.57 8.68
CA ALA A 114 7.04 11.97 7.28
C ALA A 114 5.82 12.78 6.82
N LEU A 115 4.62 12.38 7.27
CA LEU A 115 3.39 13.11 6.97
C LEU A 115 3.34 14.46 7.72
N ALA A 116 3.76 14.48 8.99
CA ALA A 116 3.89 15.73 9.76
C ALA A 116 4.83 16.72 9.07
N TRP A 117 6.00 16.27 8.57
CA TRP A 117 6.89 17.10 7.77
C TRP A 117 6.21 17.60 6.49
N GLN A 118 5.51 16.74 5.77
CA GLN A 118 4.80 17.19 4.57
C GLN A 118 3.82 18.33 4.87
N LEU A 119 3.09 18.25 5.97
CA LEU A 119 2.04 19.22 6.29
C LEU A 119 2.55 20.46 7.03
N SER A 120 3.54 20.35 7.93
CA SER A 120 4.09 21.46 8.72
C SER A 120 5.34 22.10 8.11
N LYS A 121 6.12 21.33 7.35
CA LYS A 121 7.48 21.67 6.87
C LYS A 121 8.53 21.78 7.98
N GLU A 122 8.23 21.28 9.18
CA GLU A 122 9.20 21.22 10.28
C GLU A 122 10.23 20.11 10.06
N ASP A 123 11.48 20.49 9.86
CA ASP A 123 12.58 19.60 9.46
C ASP A 123 12.90 18.50 10.48
N LYS A 124 12.60 18.74 11.78
CA LYS A 124 12.75 17.74 12.84
C LYS A 124 12.01 16.42 12.54
N TYR A 125 10.81 16.51 11.93
CA TYR A 125 10.02 15.34 11.60
C TYR A 125 10.61 14.55 10.42
N ALA A 126 11.10 15.23 9.38
CA ALA A 126 11.76 14.54 8.27
C ALA A 126 13.00 13.77 8.75
N ARG A 127 13.85 14.43 9.57
CA ARG A 127 15.02 13.77 10.16
C ARG A 127 14.65 12.57 11.02
N ARG A 128 13.56 12.68 11.80
CA ARG A 128 13.11 11.55 12.64
C ARG A 128 12.58 10.39 11.82
N ALA A 129 11.82 10.65 10.77
CA ALA A 129 11.39 9.60 9.86
C ALA A 129 12.58 8.88 9.21
N LEU A 130 13.60 9.62 8.77
CA LEU A 130 14.84 9.04 8.23
C LEU A 130 15.61 8.20 9.25
N TYR A 131 15.56 8.53 10.53
CA TYR A 131 16.17 7.72 11.58
C TYR A 131 15.62 6.29 11.59
N PHE A 132 14.30 6.11 11.53
CA PHE A 132 13.67 4.79 11.48
C PHE A 132 13.92 4.08 10.14
N ILE A 133 13.80 4.81 9.03
CA ILE A 133 14.06 4.28 7.68
C ILE A 133 15.50 3.78 7.56
N HIS A 134 16.47 4.54 8.06
CA HIS A 134 17.88 4.18 8.03
C HIS A 134 18.16 2.96 8.90
N ALA A 135 17.61 2.90 10.11
CA ALA A 135 17.77 1.78 11.03
C ALA A 135 17.34 0.46 10.37
N TRP A 136 16.11 0.41 9.83
CA TRP A 136 15.61 -0.81 9.18
C TRP A 136 16.39 -1.16 7.92
N SER A 137 16.74 -0.19 7.08
CA SER A 137 17.46 -0.45 5.83
C SER A 137 18.92 -0.88 6.03
N THR A 138 19.51 -0.59 7.18
CA THR A 138 20.89 -0.99 7.49
C THR A 138 21.01 -2.22 8.37
N VAL A 139 20.09 -2.40 9.32
CA VAL A 139 20.12 -3.51 10.27
C VAL A 139 19.42 -4.74 9.72
N ASN A 140 18.19 -4.59 9.18
CA ASN A 140 17.39 -5.73 8.76
C ASN A 140 17.88 -6.35 7.46
N LYS A 141 18.18 -7.66 7.49
CA LYS A 141 18.73 -8.43 6.36
C LYS A 141 17.73 -9.42 5.77
N GLN A 142 16.76 -9.87 6.58
CA GLN A 142 15.83 -10.90 6.18
C GLN A 142 14.56 -10.89 7.04
N TYR A 143 13.60 -11.69 6.63
CA TYR A 143 12.46 -12.12 7.43
C TYR A 143 12.45 -13.65 7.50
N SER A 144 11.87 -14.20 8.56
CA SER A 144 11.77 -15.65 8.75
C SER A 144 10.52 -16.05 9.50
N ASP A 145 10.33 -17.34 9.70
CA ASP A 145 9.15 -17.97 10.29
C ASP A 145 7.85 -17.85 9.46
N SER A 146 6.82 -18.61 9.87
CA SER A 146 5.62 -18.85 9.05
C SER A 146 4.77 -17.62 8.74
N ASP A 147 4.73 -16.64 9.63
CA ASP A 147 3.95 -15.40 9.46
C ASP A 147 4.84 -14.20 9.05
N GLY A 148 6.17 -14.41 8.97
CA GLY A 148 7.15 -13.40 8.60
C GLY A 148 6.77 -12.62 7.34
N PRO A 149 6.49 -13.29 6.20
CA PRO A 149 6.13 -12.60 4.96
C PRO A 149 4.86 -11.74 5.10
N LEU A 150 3.83 -12.26 5.76
CA LEU A 150 2.58 -11.53 5.96
C LEU A 150 2.77 -10.31 6.86
N VAL A 151 3.42 -10.52 8.02
CA VAL A 151 3.60 -9.45 9.00
C VAL A 151 4.53 -8.36 8.47
N MET A 152 5.61 -8.74 7.78
CA MET A 152 6.47 -7.79 7.06
C MET A 152 5.65 -6.97 6.07
N SER A 153 4.76 -7.62 5.30
CA SER A 153 3.95 -6.96 4.29
C SER A 153 3.02 -5.91 4.88
N TYR A 154 2.25 -6.22 5.95
CA TYR A 154 1.25 -5.28 6.46
C TYR A 154 1.82 -4.24 7.44
N THR A 155 2.90 -4.54 8.15
CA THR A 155 3.52 -3.56 9.07
C THR A 155 4.51 -2.65 8.35
N GLY A 156 5.20 -3.15 7.33
CA GLY A 156 6.19 -2.37 6.58
C GLY A 156 5.59 -1.37 5.58
N THR A 157 4.29 -1.47 5.23
CA THR A 157 3.65 -0.51 4.30
C THR A 157 3.86 0.94 4.73
N ALA A 158 3.75 1.24 6.02
CA ALA A 158 3.95 2.58 6.55
C ALA A 158 5.38 3.08 6.36
N MET A 159 6.39 2.18 6.40
CA MET A 159 7.78 2.54 6.12
C MET A 159 7.96 2.97 4.66
N ILE A 160 7.32 2.26 3.71
CA ILE A 160 7.39 2.62 2.29
C ILE A 160 6.64 3.93 2.03
N MET A 161 5.46 4.13 2.65
CA MET A 161 4.73 5.39 2.55
C MET A 161 5.52 6.57 3.14
N ALA A 162 6.25 6.36 4.24
CA ALA A 162 7.13 7.38 4.81
C ALA A 162 8.26 7.77 3.85
N ALA A 163 8.89 6.78 3.24
CA ALA A 163 9.95 7.00 2.26
C ALA A 163 9.44 7.75 1.02
N GLU A 164 8.25 7.39 0.53
CA GLU A 164 7.60 8.06 -0.58
C GLU A 164 7.32 9.53 -0.27
N LEU A 165 6.79 9.84 0.91
CA LEU A 165 6.58 11.22 1.36
C LEU A 165 7.87 12.03 1.44
N LEU A 166 9.01 11.39 1.73
CA LEU A 166 10.33 12.01 1.83
C LEU A 166 11.12 12.00 0.52
N TYR A 167 10.56 11.51 -0.60
CA TYR A 167 11.28 11.27 -1.85
C TYR A 167 12.12 12.48 -2.31
N HIS A 168 11.58 13.69 -2.19
CA HIS A 168 12.24 14.95 -2.54
C HIS A 168 12.81 15.72 -1.34
N TYR A 169 12.90 15.10 -0.17
CA TYR A 169 13.51 15.77 0.98
C TYR A 169 15.01 15.94 0.78
N LYS A 170 15.49 17.17 0.76
CA LYS A 170 16.91 17.50 0.49
C LYS A 170 17.89 16.93 1.51
N GLY A 171 17.43 16.68 2.75
CA GLY A 171 18.24 16.07 3.80
C GLY A 171 18.43 14.56 3.64
N TRP A 172 17.73 13.91 2.70
CA TRP A 172 17.92 12.49 2.41
C TRP A 172 18.94 12.31 1.27
N LYS A 173 20.13 11.87 1.61
CA LYS A 173 21.23 11.68 0.64
C LYS A 173 20.92 10.55 -0.33
N ASP A 174 21.38 10.66 -1.55
CA ASP A 174 21.15 9.63 -2.58
C ASP A 174 21.80 8.29 -2.23
N SER A 175 22.94 8.29 -1.53
CA SER A 175 23.53 7.08 -0.97
C SER A 175 22.58 6.32 -0.04
N ASP A 176 21.89 7.06 0.83
CA ASP A 176 20.98 6.47 1.83
C ASP A 176 19.68 6.00 1.17
N LYS A 177 19.19 6.73 0.17
CA LYS A 177 18.08 6.27 -0.69
C LYS A 177 18.41 4.96 -1.41
N GLN A 178 19.65 4.81 -1.89
CA GLN A 178 20.09 3.57 -2.51
C GLN A 178 20.16 2.41 -1.50
N ILE A 179 20.59 2.67 -0.25
CA ILE A 179 20.59 1.66 0.81
C ILE A 179 19.14 1.22 1.09
N PHE A 180 18.21 2.17 1.23
CA PHE A 180 16.80 1.87 1.43
C PHE A 180 16.20 1.11 0.24
N SER A 181 16.49 1.52 -0.98
CA SER A 181 15.99 0.83 -2.19
C SER A 181 16.50 -0.62 -2.29
N ARG A 182 17.75 -0.88 -1.86
CA ARG A 182 18.28 -2.25 -1.79
C ARG A 182 17.56 -3.09 -0.73
N TRP A 183 17.34 -2.55 0.48
CA TRP A 183 16.56 -3.22 1.51
C TRP A 183 15.14 -3.52 1.03
N MET A 184 14.49 -2.52 0.44
CA MET A 184 13.15 -2.66 -0.10
C MET A 184 13.06 -3.77 -1.15
N ASN A 185 14.01 -3.85 -2.09
CA ASN A 185 14.05 -4.91 -3.10
C ASN A 185 14.37 -6.29 -2.51
N ASN A 186 15.37 -6.35 -1.62
CA ASN A 186 15.95 -7.64 -1.19
C ASN A 186 15.21 -8.26 -0.02
N VAL A 187 14.47 -7.49 0.77
CA VAL A 187 13.75 -7.96 1.95
C VAL A 187 12.25 -7.72 1.82
N TYR A 188 11.82 -6.48 1.79
CA TYR A 188 10.39 -6.14 1.82
C TYR A 188 9.63 -6.65 0.59
N ARG A 189 10.12 -6.35 -0.62
CA ARG A 189 9.53 -6.81 -1.89
C ARG A 189 9.49 -8.34 -1.99
N LYS A 190 10.51 -9.00 -1.47
CA LYS A 190 10.53 -10.47 -1.41
C LYS A 190 9.34 -11.00 -0.58
N ALA A 191 9.13 -10.44 0.62
CA ALA A 191 8.03 -10.84 1.49
C ALA A 191 6.67 -10.60 0.82
N THR A 192 6.45 -9.42 0.23
CA THR A 192 5.19 -9.10 -0.43
C THR A 192 4.92 -9.99 -1.64
N ASN A 193 5.93 -10.26 -2.45
CA ASN A 193 5.81 -11.09 -3.65
C ASN A 193 5.61 -12.58 -3.35
N GLU A 194 6.13 -13.07 -2.21
CA GLU A 194 5.90 -14.44 -1.76
C GLU A 194 4.40 -14.74 -1.51
N ILE A 195 3.64 -13.72 -1.08
CA ILE A 195 2.25 -13.93 -0.66
C ILE A 195 1.20 -13.39 -1.64
N ARG A 196 1.57 -12.51 -2.59
CA ARG A 196 0.61 -11.80 -3.45
C ARG A 196 -0.24 -12.68 -4.39
N TYR A 197 0.14 -13.95 -4.57
CA TYR A 197 -0.58 -14.94 -5.37
C TYR A 197 -1.52 -15.85 -4.56
N LYS A 198 -1.58 -15.68 -3.24
CA LYS A 198 -2.52 -16.42 -2.39
C LYS A 198 -3.97 -16.01 -2.68
N LYS A 199 -4.94 -16.71 -2.09
CA LYS A 199 -6.38 -16.48 -2.39
C LYS A 199 -7.15 -15.73 -1.30
N ASN A 200 -6.51 -15.42 -0.18
CA ASN A 200 -7.09 -14.76 0.99
C ASN A 200 -6.43 -13.40 1.24
N ASN A 201 -6.69 -12.81 2.40
CA ASN A 201 -6.11 -11.53 2.84
C ASN A 201 -4.58 -11.42 2.69
N TRP A 202 -3.84 -12.54 2.75
CA TRP A 202 -2.40 -12.55 2.48
C TRP A 202 -2.08 -11.96 1.12
N ALA A 203 -2.81 -12.38 0.08
CA ALA A 203 -2.62 -11.84 -1.26
C ALA A 203 -2.88 -10.33 -1.32
N ASP A 204 -3.88 -9.85 -0.61
CA ASP A 204 -4.24 -8.43 -0.63
C ASP A 204 -3.15 -7.57 0.02
N TRP A 205 -2.58 -8.03 1.15
CA TRP A 205 -1.41 -7.38 1.76
C TRP A 205 -0.16 -7.46 0.89
N GLY A 206 0.08 -8.60 0.26
CA GLY A 206 1.18 -8.77 -0.69
C GLY A 206 1.07 -7.79 -1.87
N ARG A 207 -0.11 -7.66 -2.46
CA ARG A 207 -0.36 -6.74 -3.59
C ARG A 207 -0.26 -5.28 -3.18
N PHE A 208 -0.78 -4.92 -2.01
CA PHE A 208 -0.65 -3.54 -1.52
C PHE A 208 0.81 -3.16 -1.29
N GLY A 209 1.56 -3.98 -0.55
CA GLY A 209 2.98 -3.75 -0.32
C GLY A 209 3.80 -3.71 -1.61
N SER A 210 3.56 -4.67 -2.53
CA SER A 210 4.18 -4.73 -3.85
C SER A 210 3.85 -3.50 -4.71
N SER A 211 2.61 -2.99 -4.66
CA SER A 211 2.21 -1.78 -5.40
C SER A 211 2.88 -0.52 -4.86
N LEU A 212 3.07 -0.41 -3.54
CA LEU A 212 3.82 0.69 -2.95
C LEU A 212 5.29 0.67 -3.39
N VAL A 213 5.91 -0.52 -3.41
CA VAL A 213 7.30 -0.70 -3.90
C VAL A 213 7.39 -0.36 -5.39
N ALA A 214 6.48 -0.88 -6.19
CA ALA A 214 6.42 -0.62 -7.63
C ALA A 214 6.30 0.89 -7.93
N TYR A 215 5.47 1.59 -7.15
CA TYR A 215 5.33 3.04 -7.29
C TYR A 215 6.64 3.77 -6.94
N TYR A 216 7.22 3.48 -5.77
CA TYR A 216 8.45 4.12 -5.32
C TYR A 216 9.63 3.92 -6.29
N LEU A 217 9.75 2.72 -6.87
CA LEU A 217 10.84 2.35 -7.78
C LEU A 217 10.55 2.67 -9.25
N ASN A 218 9.37 3.21 -9.58
CA ASN A 218 8.90 3.41 -10.95
C ASN A 218 8.83 2.09 -11.77
N ASP A 219 8.50 0.97 -11.10
CA ASP A 219 8.35 -0.35 -11.73
C ASP A 219 6.92 -0.53 -12.27
N THR A 220 6.72 -0.10 -13.51
CA THR A 220 5.42 -0.17 -14.18
C THR A 220 4.97 -1.60 -14.44
N VAL A 221 5.92 -2.52 -14.68
CA VAL A 221 5.63 -3.93 -14.96
C VAL A 221 5.03 -4.62 -13.72
N GLU A 222 5.61 -4.39 -12.54
CA GLU A 222 5.06 -4.95 -11.31
C GLU A 222 3.72 -4.30 -10.93
N MET A 223 3.55 -3.01 -11.20
CA MET A 223 2.28 -2.33 -11.00
C MET A 223 1.18 -2.92 -11.87
N GLU A 224 1.44 -3.13 -13.16
CA GLU A 224 0.52 -3.76 -14.10
C GLU A 224 0.15 -5.20 -13.69
N GLU A 225 1.12 -5.97 -13.20
CA GLU A 225 0.86 -7.32 -12.70
C GLU A 225 -0.07 -7.29 -11.46
N ASN A 226 0.14 -6.35 -10.51
CA ASN A 226 -0.75 -6.21 -9.36
C ASN A 226 -2.18 -5.78 -9.76
N VAL A 227 -2.32 -4.89 -10.76
CA VAL A 227 -3.63 -4.53 -11.34
C VAL A 227 -4.30 -5.73 -11.99
N LYS A 228 -3.56 -6.53 -12.75
CA LYS A 228 -4.06 -7.74 -13.38
C LYS A 228 -4.53 -8.77 -12.34
N LEU A 229 -3.74 -9.02 -11.29
CA LEU A 229 -4.10 -9.91 -10.18
C LEU A 229 -5.35 -9.43 -9.44
N PHE A 230 -5.47 -8.12 -9.22
CA PHE A 230 -6.67 -7.54 -8.64
C PHE A 230 -7.92 -7.84 -9.48
N LYS A 231 -7.85 -7.57 -10.78
CA LYS A 231 -8.96 -7.75 -11.73
C LYS A 231 -9.36 -9.22 -11.88
N SER A 232 -8.38 -10.12 -11.93
CA SER A 232 -8.63 -11.56 -12.09
C SER A 232 -9.27 -12.19 -10.86
N ASP A 233 -8.93 -11.71 -9.66
CA ASP A 233 -9.34 -12.36 -8.41
C ASP A 233 -10.58 -11.75 -7.76
N LEU A 234 -10.95 -10.51 -8.10
CA LEU A 234 -12.01 -9.78 -7.42
C LEU A 234 -13.32 -10.59 -7.36
N PHE A 235 -13.74 -11.15 -8.48
CA PHE A 235 -15.01 -11.85 -8.60
C PHE A 235 -15.01 -13.28 -8.03
N ASP A 236 -13.82 -13.82 -7.74
CA ASP A 236 -13.67 -15.06 -6.97
C ASP A 236 -13.61 -14.79 -5.46
N LYS A 237 -13.11 -13.62 -5.08
CA LYS A 237 -12.97 -13.20 -3.66
C LYS A 237 -14.25 -12.68 -3.04
N VAL A 238 -15.14 -12.10 -3.84
CA VAL A 238 -16.40 -11.51 -3.39
C VAL A 238 -17.57 -12.29 -3.97
N ALA A 239 -18.43 -12.80 -3.13
CA ALA A 239 -19.67 -13.48 -3.53
C ALA A 239 -20.76 -12.45 -3.92
N GLU A 240 -21.87 -12.93 -4.49
CA GLU A 240 -22.98 -12.08 -4.97
C GLU A 240 -23.65 -11.27 -3.86
N ASP A 241 -23.70 -11.81 -2.64
CA ASP A 241 -24.23 -11.11 -1.46
C ASP A 241 -23.19 -10.21 -0.77
N GLY A 242 -21.98 -10.14 -1.28
CA GLY A 242 -20.89 -9.32 -0.76
C GLY A 242 -19.98 -10.01 0.26
N HIS A 243 -20.31 -11.22 0.76
CA HIS A 243 -19.39 -11.89 1.67
C HIS A 243 -18.11 -12.30 0.94
N MET A 244 -17.02 -12.42 1.70
CA MET A 244 -15.72 -12.89 1.19
C MET A 244 -15.48 -14.33 1.69
N PRO A 245 -15.69 -15.37 0.85
CA PRO A 245 -15.67 -16.77 1.29
C PRO A 245 -14.38 -17.20 2.00
N ALA A 246 -13.23 -16.72 1.53
CA ALA A 246 -11.94 -17.03 2.15
C ALA A 246 -11.80 -16.47 3.57
N GLU A 247 -12.51 -15.39 3.89
CA GLU A 247 -12.44 -14.68 5.16
C GLU A 247 -13.58 -15.11 6.11
N THR A 248 -14.81 -15.21 5.61
CA THR A 248 -15.97 -15.61 6.42
C THR A 248 -15.86 -17.05 6.97
N ARG A 249 -15.14 -17.94 6.27
CA ARG A 249 -14.80 -19.28 6.79
C ARG A 249 -13.97 -19.27 8.09
N ARG A 250 -13.51 -18.10 8.54
CA ARG A 250 -12.84 -17.91 9.84
C ARG A 250 -13.83 -17.82 11.01
N GLY A 251 -15.12 -18.11 10.78
CA GLY A 251 -16.14 -18.12 11.82
C GLY A 251 -16.43 -16.73 12.39
N ALA A 252 -16.54 -16.62 13.70
CA ALA A 252 -16.76 -15.33 14.37
C ALA A 252 -15.70 -14.27 14.03
N ASN A 253 -14.45 -14.68 13.77
CA ASN A 253 -13.40 -13.77 13.30
C ASN A 253 -13.54 -13.36 11.83
N GLY A 254 -14.46 -13.95 11.06
CA GLY A 254 -14.61 -13.69 9.64
C GLY A 254 -14.89 -12.22 9.30
N ILE A 255 -15.58 -11.51 10.17
CA ILE A 255 -15.81 -10.07 9.98
C ILE A 255 -14.51 -9.26 10.09
N TRP A 256 -13.65 -9.60 11.05
CA TRP A 256 -12.32 -9.01 11.14
C TRP A 256 -11.46 -9.33 9.92
N TYR A 257 -11.45 -10.59 9.48
CA TYR A 257 -10.68 -11.00 8.31
C TYR A 257 -11.22 -10.37 7.01
N THR A 258 -12.54 -10.16 6.90
CA THR A 258 -13.14 -9.40 5.79
C THR A 258 -12.59 -7.96 5.77
N TYR A 259 -12.58 -7.28 6.91
CA TYR A 259 -11.95 -5.97 7.03
C TYR A 259 -10.46 -6.02 6.71
N PHE A 260 -9.73 -7.01 7.24
CA PHE A 260 -8.28 -7.18 7.07
C PHE A 260 -7.89 -7.49 5.62
N SER A 261 -8.82 -7.98 4.80
CA SER A 261 -8.68 -8.16 3.35
C SER A 261 -9.07 -6.89 2.58
N LEU A 262 -10.20 -6.27 2.92
CA LEU A 262 -10.69 -5.09 2.21
C LEU A 262 -9.81 -3.85 2.39
N ALA A 263 -9.17 -3.68 3.54
CA ALA A 263 -8.29 -2.54 3.80
C ALA A 263 -7.12 -2.47 2.80
N PRO A 264 -6.28 -3.52 2.62
CA PRO A 264 -5.22 -3.49 1.61
C PRO A 264 -5.75 -3.61 0.18
N MET A 265 -6.87 -4.30 -0.06
CA MET A 265 -7.48 -4.39 -1.39
C MET A 265 -7.87 -3.00 -1.90
N THR A 266 -8.56 -2.21 -1.10
CA THR A 266 -8.95 -0.84 -1.46
C THR A 266 -7.76 0.11 -1.55
N ALA A 267 -6.75 -0.06 -0.70
CA ALA A 267 -5.51 0.72 -0.77
C ALA A 267 -4.72 0.38 -2.05
N THR A 268 -4.69 -0.89 -2.47
CA THR A 268 -4.12 -1.29 -3.78
C THR A 268 -4.85 -0.59 -4.93
N ALA A 269 -6.18 -0.59 -4.92
CA ALA A 269 -6.97 0.09 -5.95
C ALA A 269 -6.67 1.61 -6.00
N TRP A 270 -6.46 2.24 -4.84
CA TRP A 270 -6.09 3.65 -4.76
C TRP A 270 -4.69 3.94 -5.31
N VAL A 271 -3.69 3.13 -4.94
CA VAL A 271 -2.31 3.26 -5.46
C VAL A 271 -2.28 3.01 -6.97
N ALA A 272 -2.98 1.98 -7.44
CA ALA A 272 -3.12 1.68 -8.88
C ALA A 272 -3.76 2.84 -9.64
N TYR A 273 -4.81 3.44 -9.09
CA TYR A 273 -5.45 4.63 -9.68
C TYR A 273 -4.47 5.80 -9.82
N ASN A 274 -3.66 6.08 -8.80
CA ASN A 274 -2.66 7.14 -8.85
C ASN A 274 -1.50 6.82 -9.82
N ALA A 275 -1.19 5.55 -10.02
CA ALA A 275 -0.16 5.10 -10.95
C ALA A 275 -0.60 5.09 -12.41
N THR A 276 -1.79 4.53 -12.69
CA THR A 276 -2.24 4.19 -14.04
C THR A 276 -3.43 5.01 -14.51
N GLY A 277 -4.16 5.61 -13.59
CA GLY A 277 -5.45 6.26 -13.85
C GLY A 277 -6.62 5.28 -13.99
N GLU A 278 -6.41 3.97 -13.87
CA GLU A 278 -7.48 2.98 -13.94
C GLU A 278 -8.29 2.94 -12.64
N ASN A 279 -9.61 3.08 -12.75
CA ASN A 279 -10.51 3.05 -11.60
C ASN A 279 -11.00 1.62 -11.30
N LEU A 280 -10.29 0.92 -10.41
CA LEU A 280 -10.64 -0.43 -10.01
C LEU A 280 -11.85 -0.50 -9.05
N PHE A 281 -12.27 0.62 -8.46
CA PHE A 281 -13.44 0.68 -7.57
C PHE A 281 -14.77 0.49 -8.30
N ASN A 282 -14.80 0.70 -9.63
CA ASN A 282 -15.98 0.55 -10.46
C ASN A 282 -16.15 -0.87 -11.04
N LEU A 283 -15.22 -1.79 -10.76
CA LEU A 283 -15.33 -3.15 -11.26
C LEU A 283 -16.50 -3.87 -10.59
N GLN A 284 -17.39 -4.40 -11.41
CA GLN A 284 -18.55 -5.16 -10.94
C GLN A 284 -18.95 -6.25 -11.93
N LYS A 285 -19.43 -7.36 -11.40
CA LYS A 285 -19.99 -8.48 -12.16
C LYS A 285 -20.98 -9.24 -11.29
N GLU A 286 -22.24 -9.37 -11.74
CA GLU A 286 -23.26 -10.19 -11.07
C GLU A 286 -23.36 -9.90 -9.55
N GLY A 287 -23.49 -8.63 -9.16
CA GLY A 287 -23.54 -8.20 -7.76
C GLY A 287 -22.18 -8.17 -7.04
N ARG A 288 -21.12 -8.76 -7.61
CA ARG A 288 -19.80 -8.84 -7.00
C ARG A 288 -19.01 -7.56 -7.28
N SER A 289 -18.61 -6.89 -6.24
CA SER A 289 -17.78 -5.67 -6.32
C SER A 289 -17.13 -5.37 -4.99
N VAL A 290 -16.12 -4.50 -5.00
CA VAL A 290 -15.50 -3.97 -3.77
C VAL A 290 -16.57 -3.30 -2.91
N LYS A 291 -17.45 -2.49 -3.52
CA LYS A 291 -18.53 -1.79 -2.80
C LYS A 291 -19.45 -2.76 -2.08
N ASN A 292 -19.88 -3.84 -2.74
CA ASN A 292 -20.77 -4.82 -2.13
C ASN A 292 -20.12 -5.52 -0.92
N ALA A 293 -18.83 -5.82 -0.99
CA ALA A 293 -18.14 -6.40 0.15
C ALA A 293 -17.97 -5.39 1.32
N ILE A 294 -17.80 -4.10 1.03
CA ILE A 294 -17.79 -3.05 2.06
C ILE A 294 -19.18 -2.88 2.68
N ASP A 295 -20.24 -2.89 1.88
CA ASP A 295 -21.61 -2.82 2.36
C ASP A 295 -21.96 -4.02 3.26
N TYR A 296 -21.50 -5.22 2.90
CA TYR A 296 -21.61 -6.43 3.72
C TYR A 296 -20.88 -6.28 5.07
N LEU A 297 -19.64 -5.81 5.03
CA LEU A 297 -18.87 -5.55 6.24
C LEU A 297 -19.55 -4.52 7.15
N LEU A 298 -20.02 -3.41 6.59
CA LEU A 298 -20.71 -2.36 7.34
C LEU A 298 -21.99 -2.88 7.98
N TYR A 299 -22.81 -3.63 7.23
CA TYR A 299 -24.06 -4.19 7.72
C TYR A 299 -23.82 -5.05 8.98
N TYR A 300 -22.96 -6.05 8.88
CA TYR A 300 -22.70 -6.94 10.01
C TYR A 300 -21.92 -6.29 11.16
N ASN A 301 -21.21 -5.21 10.86
CA ASN A 301 -20.59 -4.41 11.91
C ASN A 301 -21.64 -3.65 12.76
N GLN A 302 -22.74 -3.22 12.12
CA GLN A 302 -23.89 -2.58 12.79
C GLN A 302 -24.87 -3.60 13.37
N HIS A 303 -24.96 -4.79 12.81
CA HIS A 303 -25.88 -5.88 13.19
C HIS A 303 -25.10 -7.17 13.55
N PRO A 304 -24.22 -7.13 14.56
CA PRO A 304 -23.34 -8.26 14.88
C PRO A 304 -24.11 -9.52 15.27
N ASN A 305 -25.29 -9.40 15.88
CA ASN A 305 -26.12 -10.54 16.29
C ASN A 305 -26.70 -11.33 15.12
N GLU A 306 -26.68 -10.75 13.92
CA GLU A 306 -27.15 -11.40 12.68
C GLU A 306 -26.05 -12.14 11.95
N TRP A 307 -24.80 -12.11 12.46
CA TRP A 307 -23.68 -12.82 11.87
C TRP A 307 -23.95 -14.32 11.80
N LYS A 308 -23.85 -14.89 10.61
CA LYS A 308 -24.23 -16.29 10.34
C LYS A 308 -23.06 -17.27 10.18
N TRP A 309 -21.84 -16.77 10.21
CA TRP A 309 -20.62 -17.57 10.00
C TRP A 309 -19.93 -17.87 11.32
N PHE A 310 -20.41 -18.88 12.08
CA PHE A 310 -19.82 -19.21 13.37
C PHE A 310 -18.87 -20.39 13.35
N GLU A 311 -18.96 -21.26 12.34
CA GLU A 311 -18.05 -22.39 12.17
C GLU A 311 -16.68 -21.89 11.67
N ASN A 312 -15.63 -22.31 12.35
CA ASN A 312 -14.27 -22.01 11.96
C ASN A 312 -13.53 -23.31 11.60
N PRO A 313 -13.47 -23.69 10.31
CA PRO A 313 -12.81 -24.91 9.87
C PRO A 313 -11.28 -24.78 9.88
N VAL A 314 -10.71 -23.62 10.17
CA VAL A 314 -9.26 -23.43 10.20
C VAL A 314 -8.70 -24.03 11.47
N GLN A 315 -7.98 -25.13 11.32
CA GLN A 315 -7.36 -25.86 12.41
C GLN A 315 -6.42 -24.96 13.24
N GLY A 316 -6.51 -25.05 14.57
CA GLY A 316 -5.70 -24.27 15.50
C GLY A 316 -6.16 -22.81 15.68
N SER A 317 -7.23 -22.38 15.02
CA SER A 317 -7.84 -21.07 15.28
C SER A 317 -8.77 -21.15 16.48
N PRO A 318 -8.61 -20.30 17.51
CA PRO A 318 -9.50 -20.32 18.66
C PRO A 318 -10.92 -19.94 18.24
N ALA A 319 -11.92 -20.58 18.84
CA ALA A 319 -13.28 -20.13 18.75
C ALA A 319 -13.38 -18.78 19.48
N SER A 320 -13.66 -17.69 18.75
CA SER A 320 -13.95 -16.41 19.35
C SER A 320 -15.45 -16.14 19.31
N LYS A 321 -15.95 -15.53 20.37
CA LYS A 321 -17.33 -15.07 20.40
C LYS A 321 -17.40 -13.71 19.72
N PHE A 322 -18.51 -13.43 19.07
CA PHE A 322 -18.73 -12.14 18.41
C PHE A 322 -18.66 -10.94 19.37
N SER A 323 -19.04 -11.15 20.63
CA SER A 323 -18.90 -10.18 21.71
C SER A 323 -17.46 -9.68 21.94
N ASP A 324 -16.47 -10.43 21.45
CA ASP A 324 -15.06 -10.06 21.55
C ASP A 324 -14.63 -9.06 20.46
N LEU A 325 -15.49 -8.85 19.45
CA LEU A 325 -15.29 -7.89 18.36
C LEU A 325 -15.80 -6.52 18.76
N ASN A 326 -15.15 -5.88 19.69
CA ASN A 326 -15.59 -4.58 20.17
C ASN A 326 -15.02 -3.43 19.33
N LEU A 327 -15.87 -2.74 18.59
CA LEU A 327 -15.54 -1.57 17.78
C LEU A 327 -15.00 -0.38 18.58
N LYS A 328 -15.37 -0.30 19.85
CA LYS A 328 -14.98 0.79 20.75
C LYS A 328 -13.71 0.49 21.52
N THR A 329 -13.28 -0.77 21.56
CA THR A 329 -12.11 -1.12 22.34
C THR A 329 -10.85 -0.91 21.56
N ASN A 330 -10.06 -0.06 22.13
CA ASN A 330 -8.62 -0.11 22.04
C ASN A 330 -8.03 0.30 20.69
N TYR A 331 -8.16 1.58 20.35
CA TYR A 331 -7.17 2.22 19.49
C TYR A 331 -7.22 1.88 17.99
N SER A 332 -8.05 0.97 17.58
CA SER A 332 -8.21 0.61 16.18
C SER A 332 -9.67 0.78 15.82
N PHE A 333 -10.06 1.95 15.37
CA PHE A 333 -11.41 2.27 14.90
C PHE A 333 -11.76 1.50 13.61
N TRP A 334 -11.50 0.20 13.60
CA TRP A 334 -11.92 -0.63 12.49
C TRP A 334 -13.42 -0.96 12.61
N PRO A 335 -14.17 -1.03 11.50
CA PRO A 335 -13.76 -0.70 10.14
C PRO A 335 -13.92 0.79 9.81
N ALA A 336 -14.10 1.68 10.78
CA ALA A 336 -14.40 3.09 10.54
C ALA A 336 -13.32 3.80 9.71
N ASN A 337 -12.04 3.45 9.89
CA ASN A 337 -10.96 3.99 9.08
C ASN A 337 -11.10 3.62 7.58
N LEU A 338 -11.48 2.39 7.26
CA LEU A 338 -11.76 1.93 5.91
C LEU A 338 -13.01 2.63 5.35
N ILE A 339 -14.09 2.66 6.13
CA ILE A 339 -15.36 3.27 5.72
C ILE A 339 -15.18 4.78 5.46
N GLU A 340 -14.38 5.49 6.27
CA GLU A 340 -14.05 6.92 6.04
C GLU A 340 -13.36 7.12 4.69
N ALA A 341 -12.36 6.30 4.38
CA ALA A 341 -11.69 6.36 3.08
C ALA A 341 -12.65 6.05 1.92
N MET A 342 -13.49 5.03 2.07
CA MET A 342 -14.44 4.62 1.04
C MET A 342 -15.65 5.55 0.91
N ASN A 343 -15.99 6.30 1.96
CA ASN A 343 -16.97 7.39 1.85
C ASN A 343 -16.52 8.46 0.84
N CYS A 344 -15.24 8.77 0.80
CA CYS A 344 -14.68 9.70 -0.18
C CYS A 344 -14.78 9.16 -1.63
N ILE A 345 -14.75 7.85 -1.82
CA ILE A 345 -14.86 7.21 -3.14
C ILE A 345 -16.30 7.06 -3.60
N TYR A 346 -17.16 6.48 -2.75
CA TYR A 346 -18.52 6.10 -3.11
C TYR A 346 -19.57 7.16 -2.77
N ARG A 347 -19.25 8.11 -1.90
CA ARG A 347 -20.15 9.21 -1.45
C ARG A 347 -21.49 8.68 -0.96
N ASP A 348 -21.43 7.64 -0.12
CA ASP A 348 -22.60 6.96 0.42
C ASP A 348 -22.99 7.53 1.78
N ASN A 349 -24.20 8.06 1.92
CA ASN A 349 -24.67 8.66 3.17
C ASN A 349 -24.63 7.70 4.35
N ARG A 350 -24.75 6.38 4.13
CA ARG A 350 -24.62 5.36 5.18
C ARG A 350 -23.22 5.34 5.75
N TYR A 351 -22.19 5.49 4.88
CA TYR A 351 -20.78 5.56 5.29
C TYR A 351 -20.52 6.83 6.09
N ASP A 352 -21.00 7.98 5.60
CA ASP A 352 -20.83 9.26 6.30
C ASP A 352 -21.48 9.23 7.69
N SER A 353 -22.72 8.78 7.78
CA SER A 353 -23.42 8.65 9.07
C SER A 353 -22.72 7.71 10.04
N TYR A 354 -22.14 6.61 9.54
CA TYR A 354 -21.41 5.65 10.37
C TYR A 354 -20.11 6.25 10.94
N VAL A 355 -19.35 6.99 10.15
CA VAL A 355 -18.02 7.49 10.58
C VAL A 355 -18.05 8.84 11.28
N ALA A 356 -19.09 9.66 11.05
CA ALA A 356 -19.18 11.02 11.59
C ALA A 356 -18.90 11.14 13.10
N PRO A 357 -19.41 10.24 13.97
CA PRO A 357 -19.15 10.31 15.41
C PRO A 357 -17.69 10.05 15.81
N TYR A 358 -16.89 9.45 14.94
CA TYR A 358 -15.53 9.02 15.24
C TYR A 358 -14.46 9.96 14.69
N ARG A 359 -14.83 10.95 13.88
CA ARG A 359 -13.87 11.91 13.31
C ARG A 359 -13.23 12.80 14.36
N PRO A 360 -11.92 13.07 14.29
CA PRO A 360 -11.00 12.57 13.27
C PRO A 360 -10.52 11.14 13.54
N LEU A 361 -10.42 10.35 12.48
CA LEU A 361 -10.00 8.96 12.54
C LEU A 361 -8.49 8.82 12.32
N CYS A 362 -7.85 8.06 13.22
CA CYS A 362 -6.49 7.59 13.08
C CYS A 362 -6.41 6.12 13.47
N TYR A 363 -5.73 5.31 12.67
CA TYR A 363 -5.53 3.89 12.92
C TYR A 363 -4.05 3.60 13.19
N GLU A 364 -3.69 3.44 14.47
CA GLU A 364 -2.29 3.36 14.91
C GLU A 364 -1.76 1.93 15.08
N LYS A 365 -2.63 0.93 15.02
CA LYS A 365 -2.28 -0.44 15.45
C LYS A 365 -2.41 -1.46 14.35
N HIS A 366 -1.57 -2.47 14.47
CA HIS A 366 -1.60 -3.71 13.75
C HIS A 366 -1.14 -3.62 12.29
N HIS A 367 -1.80 -2.87 11.42
CA HIS A 367 -1.48 -2.79 9.99
C HIS A 367 -1.74 -1.38 9.44
N PHE A 368 -1.13 -1.04 8.31
CA PHE A 368 -1.11 0.34 7.85
C PHE A 368 -1.57 0.50 6.38
N ALA A 369 -2.90 0.44 6.18
CA ALA A 369 -3.52 0.84 4.90
C ALA A 369 -4.14 2.24 5.02
N TRP A 370 -5.21 2.41 5.76
CA TRP A 370 -5.95 3.66 5.95
C TRP A 370 -5.69 4.22 7.35
N VAL A 371 -4.50 4.82 7.55
CA VAL A 371 -4.05 5.30 8.88
C VAL A 371 -4.64 6.64 9.24
N PHE A 372 -4.61 7.62 8.32
CA PHE A 372 -5.10 8.98 8.54
C PHE A 372 -6.21 9.37 7.54
N PRO A 373 -7.33 8.62 7.44
CA PRO A 373 -8.28 8.80 6.35
C PRO A 373 -9.04 10.13 6.43
N THR A 374 -9.30 10.66 7.63
CA THR A 374 -9.92 11.98 7.80
C THR A 374 -8.98 13.11 7.37
N LEU A 375 -7.70 13.03 7.73
CA LEU A 375 -6.70 14.05 7.40
C LEU A 375 -6.33 14.02 5.91
N MET A 376 -6.28 12.82 5.34
CA MET A 376 -5.85 12.55 3.98
C MET A 376 -6.99 11.92 3.17
N PRO A 377 -8.08 12.68 2.90
CA PRO A 377 -9.22 12.14 2.16
C PRO A 377 -8.82 11.82 0.73
N VAL A 378 -9.34 10.72 0.20
CA VAL A 378 -9.09 10.32 -1.19
C VAL A 378 -10.16 10.89 -2.12
N SER A 379 -9.83 11.14 -3.39
CA SER A 379 -10.80 11.64 -4.37
C SER A 379 -10.40 11.25 -5.79
N LEU A 380 -11.27 10.51 -6.45
CA LEU A 380 -11.06 10.12 -7.84
C LEU A 380 -11.14 11.30 -8.80
N ASP A 381 -12.01 12.26 -8.55
CA ASP A 381 -12.30 13.37 -9.47
C ASP A 381 -11.41 14.60 -9.23
N SER A 382 -11.27 15.01 -7.97
CA SER A 382 -10.69 16.31 -7.60
C SER A 382 -9.19 16.44 -7.87
N TYR A 383 -8.47 15.32 -7.91
CA TYR A 383 -7.01 15.33 -8.08
C TYR A 383 -6.57 15.11 -9.53
N LYS A 384 -7.46 14.68 -10.44
CA LYS A 384 -7.18 14.52 -11.87
C LYS A 384 -7.31 15.79 -12.71
N THR A 385 -8.24 16.67 -12.35
CA THR A 385 -8.56 17.85 -13.17
C THR A 385 -7.43 18.86 -13.35
N LYS A 386 -6.39 18.81 -12.50
CA LYS A 386 -5.21 19.66 -12.65
C LYS A 386 -4.17 19.13 -13.65
N ASN A 387 -4.12 17.81 -13.92
CA ASN A 387 -3.12 17.22 -14.81
C ASN A 387 -3.56 17.20 -16.29
N ILE A 388 -4.88 17.26 -16.59
CA ILE A 388 -5.41 17.27 -17.97
C ILE A 388 -5.15 18.61 -18.67
N ARG A 389 -5.07 19.74 -17.94
CA ARG A 389 -4.85 21.06 -18.54
C ARG A 389 -3.45 21.29 -19.11
N HIS A 390 -2.48 20.41 -18.87
CA HIS A 390 -1.13 20.53 -19.42
C HIS A 390 -0.89 19.68 -20.66
N LYS A 391 -1.82 18.80 -21.07
CA LYS A 391 -1.67 17.99 -22.30
C LYS A 391 -2.29 18.60 -23.55
N ASP A 392 -3.17 19.61 -23.41
CA ASP A 392 -3.84 20.24 -24.56
C ASP A 392 -3.18 21.55 -25.01
N LYS A 393 -1.91 21.79 -24.63
CA LYS A 393 -1.13 22.95 -25.08
C LYS A 393 0.29 22.56 -25.50
N GLN A 394 0.41 21.52 -26.31
CA GLN A 394 1.60 21.33 -27.15
C GLN A 394 1.19 20.96 -28.57
#